data_6c5a1b59fee1d341dd33187f44495454
#
_entry.id   6c5a1b59fee1d341dd33187f44495454
#
_cell.length_a   1.000
_cell.length_b   1.000
_cell.length_c   1.000
_cell.angle_alpha   90.00
_cell.angle_beta   90.00
_cell.angle_gamma   90.00
#
_symmetry.space_group_name_H-M   'P 1'
#
loop_
_entity.id
_entity.type
_entity.pdbx_description
1 polymer ?
#
loop_
_entity_poly.entity_id
_entity_poly.type
_entity_poly.pdbx_seq_one_letter_code
_entity_poly.pdbx_strand_id
1 'polypeptide(L)'
;VADDFRTTTVGARYAQALFDLADEGGALDAVRADLKSLRKAWGESADLRRLATSPVISNEDQARGLIAIADKAGFDGLTRKFLGLLAQNGRSGDLTAVIAGFDRLYAIRTGLVSAEVVSAAPLDAAQMNAIKASLRKALGKDPELEARVDPALLGGLKVKVGSRLYDASLKTKLDQMKFALKRAG
;
A
#
# COMPACT_ATOMS: atom_id res chain seq x y z
N VAL A 1 -2.95 1.66 11.76
CA VAL A 1 -2.02 1.00 10.82
C VAL A 1 -2.04 1.64 9.42
N ALA A 2 -3.14 2.31 9.00
CA ALA A 2 -3.25 2.92 7.68
C ALA A 2 -2.39 4.19 7.47
N ASP A 3 -1.91 4.80 8.54
CA ASP A 3 -1.14 6.06 8.52
C ASP A 3 0.38 5.82 8.38
N ASP A 4 0.83 4.58 8.53
CA ASP A 4 2.25 4.18 8.51
C ASP A 4 2.91 4.24 7.11
N PHE A 5 2.12 4.30 6.04
CA PHE A 5 2.62 4.27 4.65
C PHE A 5 2.64 5.64 3.98
N ARG A 6 2.95 6.70 4.73
CA ARG A 6 3.19 8.04 4.16
C ARG A 6 4.59 8.12 3.57
N THR A 7 4.71 8.72 2.39
CA THR A 7 6.00 8.93 1.75
C THR A 7 6.74 10.07 2.47
N THR A 8 7.89 9.77 3.07
CA THR A 8 8.83 10.76 3.59
C THR A 8 9.81 11.20 2.49
N THR A 9 10.45 12.35 2.65
CA THR A 9 11.48 12.82 1.68
C THR A 9 12.63 11.82 1.56
N VAL A 10 13.01 11.19 2.68
CA VAL A 10 14.07 10.17 2.71
C VAL A 10 13.57 8.88 2.07
N GLY A 11 12.38 8.40 2.46
CA GLY A 11 11.76 7.22 1.87
C GLY A 11 11.58 7.34 0.37
N ALA A 12 11.22 8.55 -0.13
CA ALA A 12 11.10 8.80 -1.57
C ALA A 12 12.42 8.63 -2.33
N ARG A 13 13.56 9.08 -1.77
CA ARG A 13 14.88 8.90 -2.39
C ARG A 13 15.28 7.43 -2.50
N TYR A 14 15.09 6.68 -1.41
CA TYR A 14 15.36 5.24 -1.41
C TYR A 14 14.41 4.48 -2.35
N ALA A 15 13.14 4.86 -2.39
CA ALA A 15 12.18 4.29 -3.32
C ALA A 15 12.56 4.54 -4.78
N GLN A 16 13.00 5.77 -5.12
CA GLN A 16 13.47 6.11 -6.46
C GLN A 16 14.70 5.28 -6.84
N ALA A 17 15.71 5.20 -5.96
CA ALA A 17 16.92 4.42 -6.23
C ALA A 17 16.61 2.93 -6.44
N LEU A 18 15.75 2.34 -5.60
CA LEU A 18 15.33 0.94 -5.76
C LEU A 18 14.55 0.74 -7.05
N PHE A 19 13.69 1.69 -7.41
CA PHE A 19 12.89 1.64 -8.63
C PHE A 19 13.78 1.69 -9.87
N ASP A 20 14.73 2.62 -9.93
CA ASP A 20 15.64 2.77 -11.07
C ASP A 20 16.49 1.50 -11.28
N LEU A 21 17.06 0.95 -10.20
CA LEU A 21 17.80 -0.31 -10.25
C LEU A 21 16.93 -1.50 -10.68
N ALA A 22 15.68 -1.55 -10.25
CA ALA A 22 14.75 -2.60 -10.62
C ALA A 22 14.28 -2.46 -12.08
N ASP A 23 14.11 -1.23 -12.59
CA ASP A 23 13.74 -0.97 -14.00
C ASP A 23 14.90 -1.33 -14.93
N GLU A 24 16.15 -0.92 -14.60
CA GLU A 24 17.35 -1.27 -15.34
C GLU A 24 17.62 -2.78 -15.36
N GLY A 25 17.40 -3.46 -14.22
CA GLY A 25 17.56 -4.89 -14.07
C GLY A 25 16.43 -5.75 -14.61
N GLY A 26 15.32 -5.16 -15.07
CA GLY A 26 14.12 -5.88 -15.50
C GLY A 26 13.42 -6.64 -14.36
N ALA A 27 13.66 -6.26 -13.10
CA ALA A 27 13.16 -6.92 -11.90
C ALA A 27 11.99 -6.20 -11.21
N LEU A 28 11.36 -5.21 -11.89
CA LEU A 28 10.30 -4.38 -11.30
C LEU A 28 9.16 -5.20 -10.68
N ASP A 29 8.67 -6.21 -11.38
CA ASP A 29 7.56 -7.02 -10.91
C ASP A 29 7.96 -7.91 -9.72
N ALA A 30 9.18 -8.47 -9.73
CA ALA A 30 9.71 -9.28 -8.65
C ALA A 30 9.88 -8.42 -7.38
N VAL A 31 10.55 -7.29 -7.49
CA VAL A 31 10.76 -6.35 -6.37
C VAL A 31 9.41 -5.87 -5.83
N ARG A 32 8.45 -5.57 -6.69
CA ARG A 32 7.10 -5.18 -6.26
C ARG A 32 6.39 -6.28 -5.47
N ALA A 33 6.48 -7.53 -5.94
CA ALA A 33 5.89 -8.67 -5.25
C ALA A 33 6.50 -8.85 -3.85
N ASP A 34 7.82 -8.71 -3.74
CA ASP A 34 8.54 -8.76 -2.47
C ASP A 34 8.10 -7.66 -1.51
N LEU A 35 8.06 -6.40 -1.99
CA LEU A 35 7.62 -5.26 -1.19
C LEU A 35 6.16 -5.39 -0.74
N LYS A 36 5.30 -5.97 -1.57
CA LYS A 36 3.90 -6.27 -1.21
C LYS A 36 3.82 -7.32 -0.10
N SER A 37 4.63 -8.37 -0.20
CA SER A 37 4.75 -9.40 0.84
C SER A 37 5.28 -8.82 2.15
N LEU A 38 6.28 -7.94 2.06
CA LEU A 38 6.86 -7.25 3.21
C LEU A 38 5.87 -6.29 3.86
N ARG A 39 5.06 -5.58 3.08
CA ARG A 39 3.95 -4.74 3.57
C ARG A 39 2.93 -5.54 4.36
N LYS A 40 2.56 -6.73 3.85
CA LYS A 40 1.65 -7.64 4.55
C LYS A 40 2.27 -8.10 5.88
N ALA A 41 3.51 -8.57 5.85
CA ALA A 41 4.24 -8.99 7.05
C ALA A 41 4.37 -7.85 8.07
N TRP A 42 4.57 -6.61 7.63
CA TRP A 42 4.61 -5.44 8.49
C TRP A 42 3.28 -5.24 9.25
N GLY A 43 2.15 -5.43 8.58
CA GLY A 43 0.83 -5.35 9.21
C GLY A 43 0.58 -6.45 10.26
N GLU A 44 1.07 -7.66 9.98
CA GLU A 44 0.80 -8.87 10.77
C GLU A 44 1.80 -9.08 11.91
N SER A 45 3.07 -8.66 11.77
CA SER A 45 4.15 -8.95 12.70
C SER A 45 4.57 -7.72 13.52
N ALA A 46 4.30 -7.75 14.82
CA ALA A 46 4.81 -6.75 15.77
C ALA A 46 6.35 -6.84 15.91
N ASP A 47 6.90 -8.05 15.81
CA ASP A 47 8.34 -8.27 15.95
C ASP A 47 9.12 -7.69 14.76
N LEU A 48 8.58 -7.79 13.52
CA LEU A 48 9.17 -7.13 12.37
C LEU A 48 9.20 -5.61 12.54
N ARG A 49 8.11 -5.02 13.02
CA ARG A 49 8.07 -3.58 13.32
C ARG A 49 9.09 -3.20 14.38
N ARG A 50 9.16 -3.98 15.48
CA ARG A 50 10.14 -3.78 16.56
C ARG A 50 11.58 -3.89 16.03
N LEU A 51 11.88 -4.91 15.23
CA LEU A 51 13.21 -5.07 14.63
C LEU A 51 13.61 -3.84 13.83
N ALA A 52 12.72 -3.32 12.99
CA ALA A 52 13.02 -2.21 12.08
C ALA A 52 13.03 -0.82 12.76
N THR A 53 12.28 -0.63 13.86
CA THR A 53 12.08 0.70 14.46
C THR A 53 12.74 0.89 15.82
N SER A 54 13.21 -0.19 16.45
CA SER A 54 13.77 -0.11 17.79
C SER A 54 15.17 0.52 17.80
N PRO A 55 15.39 1.59 18.56
CA PRO A 55 16.71 2.21 18.68
C PRO A 55 17.70 1.38 19.51
N VAL A 56 17.23 0.35 20.22
CA VAL A 56 18.07 -0.54 21.04
C VAL A 56 18.77 -1.59 20.18
N ILE A 57 18.21 -1.92 19.02
CA ILE A 57 18.78 -2.90 18.09
C ILE A 57 19.78 -2.19 17.20
N SER A 58 21.02 -2.69 17.14
CA SER A 58 22.06 -2.11 16.29
C SER A 58 21.67 -2.18 14.79
N ASN A 59 22.19 -1.26 13.98
CA ASN A 59 21.97 -1.28 12.53
C ASN A 59 22.42 -2.59 11.90
N GLU A 60 23.49 -3.20 12.42
CA GLU A 60 24.02 -4.48 11.94
C GLU A 60 23.06 -5.63 12.26
N ASP A 61 22.47 -5.64 13.45
CA ASP A 61 21.47 -6.63 13.86
C ASP A 61 20.17 -6.47 13.09
N GLN A 62 19.74 -5.22 12.86
CA GLN A 62 18.59 -4.93 12.00
C GLN A 62 18.84 -5.42 10.56
N ALA A 63 20.04 -5.18 10.01
CA ALA A 63 20.40 -5.65 8.68
C ALA A 63 20.40 -7.18 8.60
N ARG A 64 21.03 -7.87 9.58
CA ARG A 64 21.02 -9.34 9.64
C ARG A 64 19.58 -9.90 9.73
N GLY A 65 18.74 -9.30 10.57
CA GLY A 65 17.36 -9.72 10.70
C GLY A 65 16.52 -9.52 9.44
N LEU A 66 16.62 -8.35 8.79
CA LEU A 66 15.90 -8.08 7.54
C LEU A 66 16.39 -8.94 6.37
N ILE A 67 17.70 -9.20 6.28
CA ILE A 67 18.27 -10.12 5.27
C ILE A 67 17.77 -11.54 5.52
N ALA A 68 17.74 -12.03 6.77
CA ALA A 68 17.24 -13.35 7.10
C ALA A 68 15.75 -13.52 6.76
N ILE A 69 14.95 -12.47 6.95
CA ILE A 69 13.54 -12.47 6.54
C ILE A 69 13.44 -12.55 5.01
N ALA A 70 14.24 -11.76 4.28
CA ALA A 70 14.27 -11.78 2.82
C ALA A 70 14.68 -13.15 2.27
N ASP A 71 15.69 -13.78 2.85
CA ASP A 71 16.17 -15.12 2.47
C ASP A 71 15.07 -16.18 2.73
N LYS A 72 14.43 -16.12 3.89
CA LYS A 72 13.36 -17.07 4.24
C LYS A 72 12.11 -16.91 3.36
N ALA A 73 11.81 -15.68 2.94
CA ALA A 73 10.70 -15.37 2.08
C ALA A 73 11.00 -15.61 0.59
N GLY A 74 12.26 -15.87 0.23
CA GLY A 74 12.69 -16.08 -1.15
C GLY A 74 12.66 -14.80 -1.99
N PHE A 75 12.96 -13.65 -1.39
CA PHE A 75 12.97 -12.36 -2.08
C PHE A 75 14.08 -12.27 -3.12
N ASP A 76 13.85 -11.46 -4.13
CA ASP A 76 14.84 -11.17 -5.17
C ASP A 76 16.15 -10.62 -4.57
N GLY A 77 17.27 -10.93 -5.24
CA GLY A 77 18.59 -10.52 -4.78
C GLY A 77 18.74 -8.99 -4.64
N LEU A 78 18.04 -8.20 -5.45
CA LEU A 78 18.04 -6.75 -5.37
C LEU A 78 17.28 -6.29 -4.11
N THR A 79 16.09 -6.83 -3.85
CA THR A 79 15.31 -6.54 -2.64
C THR A 79 16.10 -6.87 -1.38
N ARG A 80 16.75 -8.04 -1.35
CA ARG A 80 17.59 -8.48 -0.23
C ARG A 80 18.74 -7.51 0.04
N LYS A 81 19.50 -7.14 -0.99
CA LYS A 81 20.61 -6.16 -0.87
C LYS A 81 20.14 -4.81 -0.41
N PHE A 82 19.01 -4.36 -0.94
CA PHE A 82 18.40 -3.09 -0.58
C PHE A 82 17.98 -3.04 0.89
N LEU A 83 17.36 -4.08 1.42
CA LEU A 83 16.97 -4.16 2.83
C LEU A 83 18.19 -4.11 3.77
N GLY A 84 19.26 -4.81 3.40
CA GLY A 84 20.54 -4.75 4.13
C GLY A 84 21.12 -3.33 4.13
N LEU A 85 21.17 -2.67 2.98
CA LEU A 85 21.66 -1.30 2.84
C LEU A 85 20.83 -0.30 3.64
N LEU A 86 19.50 -0.42 3.57
CA LEU A 86 18.57 0.45 4.29
C LEU A 86 18.83 0.37 5.81
N ALA A 87 19.02 -0.84 6.34
CA ALA A 87 19.31 -1.07 7.74
C ALA A 87 20.68 -0.56 8.16
N GLN A 88 21.72 -0.85 7.37
CA GLN A 88 23.09 -0.35 7.63
C GLN A 88 23.13 1.18 7.72
N ASN A 89 22.32 1.87 6.92
CA ASN A 89 22.20 3.32 6.95
C ASN A 89 21.30 3.83 8.11
N GLY A 90 20.80 2.97 8.99
CA GLY A 90 19.91 3.32 10.09
C GLY A 90 18.55 3.84 9.63
N ARG A 91 18.08 3.36 8.47
CA ARG A 91 16.82 3.80 7.82
C ARG A 91 15.76 2.71 7.74
N SER A 92 15.89 1.64 8.52
CA SER A 92 14.90 0.55 8.59
C SER A 92 13.50 1.05 8.95
N GLY A 93 13.40 2.10 9.77
CA GLY A 93 12.12 2.74 10.11
C GLY A 93 11.42 3.42 8.93
N ASP A 94 12.16 3.81 7.88
CA ASP A 94 11.61 4.42 6.67
C ASP A 94 11.05 3.38 5.68
N LEU A 95 11.12 2.08 5.99
CA LEU A 95 10.71 0.98 5.12
C LEU A 95 9.28 1.15 4.57
N THR A 96 8.34 1.55 5.42
CA THR A 96 6.95 1.79 5.01
C THR A 96 6.83 2.92 4.01
N ALA A 97 7.60 4.00 4.19
CA ALA A 97 7.66 5.12 3.27
C ALA A 97 8.31 4.75 1.92
N VAL A 98 9.32 3.87 1.96
CA VAL A 98 9.96 3.32 0.74
C VAL A 98 8.95 2.48 -0.05
N ILE A 99 8.22 1.58 0.61
CA ILE A 99 7.20 0.75 -0.05
C ILE A 99 6.15 1.63 -0.72
N ALA A 100 5.63 2.64 -0.01
CA ALA A 100 4.64 3.56 -0.57
C ALA A 100 5.19 4.37 -1.76
N GLY A 101 6.46 4.81 -1.67
CA GLY A 101 7.14 5.51 -2.76
C GLY A 101 7.32 4.64 -4.00
N PHE A 102 7.76 3.40 -3.81
CA PHE A 102 7.94 2.43 -4.90
C PHE A 102 6.61 2.10 -5.60
N ASP A 103 5.55 1.82 -4.84
CA ASP A 103 4.22 1.55 -5.39
C ASP A 103 3.72 2.72 -6.24
N ARG A 104 3.98 3.96 -5.80
CA ARG A 104 3.63 5.17 -6.56
C ARG A 104 4.41 5.27 -7.88
N LEU A 105 5.72 5.04 -7.86
CA LEU A 105 6.56 5.07 -9.06
C LEU A 105 6.15 3.98 -10.04
N TYR A 106 5.91 2.77 -9.53
CA TYR A 106 5.43 1.65 -10.32
C TYR A 106 4.09 1.95 -10.99
N ALA A 107 3.13 2.56 -10.26
CA ALA A 107 1.84 2.94 -10.80
C ALA A 107 1.98 3.99 -11.92
N ILE A 108 2.88 4.97 -11.77
CA ILE A 108 3.18 5.98 -12.80
C ILE A 108 3.78 5.31 -14.04
N ARG A 109 4.76 4.43 -13.88
CA ARG A 109 5.50 3.76 -14.96
C ARG A 109 4.61 2.83 -15.77
N THR A 110 3.78 2.05 -15.10
CA THR A 110 2.89 1.06 -15.73
C THR A 110 1.53 1.64 -16.12
N GLY A 111 1.24 2.86 -15.71
CA GLY A 111 -0.06 3.47 -15.88
C GLY A 111 -1.18 2.76 -15.10
N LEU A 112 -0.81 1.95 -14.11
CA LEU A 112 -1.77 1.31 -13.22
C LEU A 112 -2.49 2.37 -12.39
N VAL A 113 -3.79 2.26 -12.34
CA VAL A 113 -4.63 3.08 -11.47
C VAL A 113 -4.98 2.25 -10.25
N SER A 114 -4.41 2.57 -9.09
CA SER A 114 -4.85 1.94 -7.85
C SER A 114 -6.20 2.50 -7.41
N ALA A 115 -7.12 1.62 -7.06
CA ALA A 115 -8.40 1.98 -6.51
C ALA A 115 -8.59 1.30 -5.14
N GLU A 116 -8.75 2.09 -4.10
CA GLU A 116 -9.09 1.61 -2.77
C GLU A 116 -10.63 1.52 -2.68
N VAL A 117 -11.13 0.34 -2.34
CA VAL A 117 -12.55 0.07 -2.14
C VAL A 117 -12.80 -0.16 -0.66
N VAL A 118 -13.51 0.75 -0.01
CA VAL A 118 -13.91 0.62 1.40
C VAL A 118 -15.37 0.21 1.46
N SER A 119 -15.65 -0.92 2.10
CA SER A 119 -17.01 -1.48 2.25
C SER A 119 -17.36 -1.71 3.72
N ALA A 120 -18.64 -1.75 4.05
CA ALA A 120 -19.13 -2.03 5.40
C ALA A 120 -18.90 -3.49 5.83
N ALA A 121 -18.84 -4.41 4.87
CA ALA A 121 -18.63 -5.85 5.06
C ALA A 121 -17.61 -6.37 4.05
N PRO A 122 -16.97 -7.53 4.31
CA PRO A 122 -16.07 -8.16 3.35
C PRO A 122 -16.76 -8.37 1.99
N LEU A 123 -16.08 -8.00 0.91
CA LEU A 123 -16.58 -8.19 -0.46
C LEU A 123 -16.20 -9.60 -0.93
N ASP A 124 -17.13 -10.26 -1.59
CA ASP A 124 -16.85 -11.53 -2.26
C ASP A 124 -16.11 -11.32 -3.60
N ALA A 125 -15.61 -12.43 -4.17
CA ALA A 125 -14.86 -12.38 -5.43
C ALA A 125 -15.71 -11.87 -6.61
N ALA A 126 -17.01 -12.16 -6.63
CA ALA A 126 -17.91 -11.71 -7.69
C ALA A 126 -18.14 -10.19 -7.61
N GLN A 127 -18.33 -9.66 -6.41
CA GLN A 127 -18.45 -8.23 -6.15
C GLN A 127 -17.19 -7.47 -6.52
N MET A 128 -16.02 -7.99 -6.13
CA MET A 128 -14.73 -7.41 -6.49
C MET A 128 -14.53 -7.36 -8.02
N ASN A 129 -14.87 -8.44 -8.73
CA ASN A 129 -14.79 -8.49 -10.18
C ASN A 129 -15.76 -7.51 -10.84
N ALA A 130 -16.98 -7.37 -10.33
CA ALA A 130 -17.96 -6.41 -10.84
C ALA A 130 -17.49 -4.96 -10.67
N ILE A 131 -16.91 -4.62 -9.52
CA ILE A 131 -16.31 -3.29 -9.25
C ILE A 131 -15.14 -3.07 -10.21
N LYS A 132 -14.25 -4.05 -10.37
CA LYS A 132 -13.12 -3.97 -11.29
C LYS A 132 -13.56 -3.72 -12.72
N ALA A 133 -14.56 -4.46 -13.21
CA ALA A 133 -15.11 -4.30 -14.55
C ALA A 133 -15.73 -2.92 -14.76
N SER A 134 -16.47 -2.40 -13.78
CA SER A 134 -17.07 -1.07 -13.83
C SER A 134 -16.01 0.03 -13.86
N LEU A 135 -14.98 -0.08 -13.03
CA LEU A 135 -13.86 0.86 -13.01
C LEU A 135 -13.03 0.80 -14.29
N ARG A 136 -12.78 -0.39 -14.81
CA ARG A 136 -12.11 -0.57 -16.11
C ARG A 136 -12.85 0.14 -17.24
N LYS A 137 -14.18 0.03 -17.27
CA LYS A 137 -15.03 0.72 -18.27
C LYS A 137 -14.96 2.25 -18.12
N ALA A 138 -14.92 2.74 -16.86
CA ALA A 138 -14.88 4.17 -16.58
C ALA A 138 -13.51 4.81 -16.79
N LEU A 139 -12.43 4.07 -16.54
CA LEU A 139 -11.05 4.57 -16.55
C LEU A 139 -10.30 4.24 -17.82
N GLY A 140 -10.79 3.30 -18.62
CA GLY A 140 -10.09 2.80 -19.82
C GLY A 140 -8.83 1.98 -19.55
N LYS A 141 -8.56 1.66 -18.26
CA LYS A 141 -7.37 0.93 -17.80
C LYS A 141 -7.79 -0.07 -16.73
N ASP A 142 -7.01 -1.14 -16.55
CA ASP A 142 -7.23 -2.13 -15.49
C ASP A 142 -6.82 -1.55 -14.12
N PRO A 143 -7.76 -1.32 -13.18
CA PRO A 143 -7.40 -0.85 -11.86
C PRO A 143 -6.93 -2.01 -10.98
N GLU A 144 -5.91 -1.75 -10.17
CA GLU A 144 -5.59 -2.62 -9.04
C GLU A 144 -6.49 -2.25 -7.86
N LEU A 145 -7.28 -3.22 -7.38
CA LEU A 145 -8.23 -3.00 -6.29
C LEU A 145 -7.64 -3.45 -4.96
N GLU A 146 -7.60 -2.55 -4.00
CA GLU A 146 -7.38 -2.87 -2.59
C GLU A 146 -8.71 -2.75 -1.84
N ALA A 147 -9.20 -3.87 -1.28
CA ALA A 147 -10.41 -3.88 -0.48
C ALA A 147 -10.09 -3.66 0.99
N ARG A 148 -10.84 -2.77 1.63
CA ARG A 148 -10.78 -2.53 3.07
C ARG A 148 -12.19 -2.57 3.65
N VAL A 149 -12.32 -3.17 4.84
CA VAL A 149 -13.60 -3.19 5.57
C VAL A 149 -13.60 -2.08 6.62
N ASP A 150 -14.63 -1.25 6.59
CA ASP A 150 -14.90 -0.23 7.59
C ASP A 150 -16.38 -0.30 8.04
N PRO A 151 -16.64 -0.92 9.19
CA PRO A 151 -18.03 -1.07 9.70
C PRO A 151 -18.73 0.27 9.98
N ALA A 152 -17.98 1.39 10.10
CA ALA A 152 -18.55 2.71 10.33
C ALA A 152 -19.33 3.26 9.13
N LEU A 153 -19.25 2.60 7.96
CA LEU A 153 -20.02 2.99 6.76
C LEU A 153 -21.52 2.66 6.85
N LEU A 154 -21.95 1.83 7.80
CA LEU A 154 -23.33 1.34 7.94
C LEU A 154 -23.84 0.54 6.72
N GLY A 155 -23.21 0.67 5.56
CA GLY A 155 -23.56 0.02 4.29
C GLY A 155 -23.12 0.82 3.07
N GLY A 156 -23.17 0.16 1.90
CA GLY A 156 -22.64 0.73 0.67
C GLY A 156 -21.13 0.61 0.56
N LEU A 157 -20.54 1.39 -0.36
CA LEU A 157 -19.08 1.38 -0.62
C LEU A 157 -18.58 2.78 -0.94
N LYS A 158 -17.31 3.00 -0.62
CA LYS A 158 -16.52 4.14 -1.07
C LYS A 158 -15.41 3.64 -1.98
N VAL A 159 -15.21 4.29 -3.10
CA VAL A 159 -14.13 3.97 -4.04
C VAL A 159 -13.26 5.19 -4.21
N LYS A 160 -11.99 5.07 -3.85
CA LYS A 160 -10.99 6.11 -4.05
C LYS A 160 -10.08 5.70 -5.21
N VAL A 161 -10.04 6.51 -6.25
CA VAL A 161 -9.21 6.29 -7.43
C VAL A 161 -8.24 7.45 -7.57
N GLY A 162 -6.99 7.23 -7.21
CA GLY A 162 -6.01 8.32 -7.13
C GLY A 162 -6.46 9.41 -6.16
N SER A 163 -6.69 10.63 -6.67
CA SER A 163 -7.20 11.77 -5.88
C SER A 163 -8.75 11.89 -5.87
N ARG A 164 -9.45 11.08 -6.64
CA ARG A 164 -10.92 11.13 -6.75
C ARG A 164 -11.56 10.13 -5.78
N LEU A 165 -12.53 10.61 -5.01
CA LEU A 165 -13.34 9.79 -4.10
C LEU A 165 -14.77 9.69 -4.62
N TYR A 166 -15.24 8.48 -4.83
CA TYR A 166 -16.63 8.16 -5.15
C TYR A 166 -17.27 7.54 -3.91
N ASP A 167 -18.13 8.29 -3.25
CA ASP A 167 -18.81 7.88 -2.01
C ASP A 167 -20.27 7.51 -2.31
N ALA A 168 -20.56 6.22 -2.29
CA ALA A 168 -21.90 5.65 -2.43
C ALA A 168 -22.37 4.99 -1.12
N SER A 169 -21.86 5.44 0.03
CA SER A 169 -22.25 4.89 1.35
C SER A 169 -23.65 5.33 1.76
N LEU A 170 -24.33 4.47 2.51
CA LEU A 170 -25.64 4.79 3.11
C LEU A 170 -25.54 5.96 4.07
N LYS A 171 -24.42 6.09 4.79
CA LYS A 171 -24.15 7.21 5.69
C LYS A 171 -24.23 8.55 4.95
N THR A 172 -23.52 8.68 3.84
CA THR A 172 -23.54 9.91 3.03
C THR A 172 -24.92 10.21 2.46
N LYS A 173 -25.66 9.19 2.02
CA LYS A 173 -27.05 9.36 1.55
C LYS A 173 -27.97 9.84 2.67
N LEU A 174 -27.87 9.27 3.87
CA LEU A 174 -28.65 9.69 5.04
C LEU A 174 -28.31 11.12 5.47
N ASP A 175 -27.04 11.50 5.48
CA ASP A 175 -26.61 12.86 5.81
C ASP A 175 -27.15 13.87 4.77
N GLN A 176 -27.11 13.55 3.49
CA GLN A 176 -27.68 14.38 2.43
C GLN A 176 -29.19 14.56 2.60
N MET A 177 -29.94 13.49 2.92
CA MET A 177 -31.36 13.56 3.20
C MET A 177 -31.67 14.41 4.44
N LYS A 178 -30.89 14.26 5.51
CA LYS A 178 -31.02 15.06 6.74
C LYS A 178 -30.79 16.55 6.49
N PHE A 179 -29.78 16.88 5.65
CA PHE A 179 -29.53 18.26 5.25
C PHE A 179 -30.65 18.83 4.37
N ALA A 180 -31.18 18.03 3.42
CA ALA A 180 -32.30 18.46 2.57
C ALA A 180 -33.55 18.75 3.39
N LEU A 181 -33.87 17.89 4.36
CA LEU A 181 -35.02 18.09 5.27
C LEU A 181 -34.85 19.33 6.16
N LYS A 182 -33.65 19.63 6.65
CA LYS A 182 -33.36 20.85 7.44
C LYS A 182 -33.48 22.15 6.65
N ARG A 183 -33.34 22.11 5.32
CA ARG A 183 -33.49 23.30 4.45
C ARG A 183 -34.93 23.51 3.95
N ALA A 184 -35.78 22.50 4.08
CA ALA A 184 -37.15 22.54 3.62
C ALA A 184 -38.18 22.87 4.74
N GLY A 185 -37.75 22.93 5.99
CA GLY A 185 -38.53 23.39 7.16
C GLY A 185 -37.92 24.66 7.76
#